data_586f884251cc40afff1e617f39efa8ea
#
_entry.id   586f884251cc40afff1e617f39efa8ea
#
_cell.length_a   1.000
_cell.length_b   1.000
_cell.length_c   1.000
_cell.angle_alpha   90.00
_cell.angle_beta   90.00
_cell.angle_gamma   90.00
#
_symmetry.space_group_name_H-M   'P 1'
#
loop_
_entity.id
_entity.type
_entity.pdbx_description
1 polymer ?
#
loop_
_entity_poly.entity_id
_entity_poly.type
_entity_poly.pdbx_seq_one_letter_code
_entity_poly.pdbx_strand_id
1 'polypeptide(L)'
;MPRTTVLVPYDRLSRRHGALSQLDARTHDVLIVDSARMHASQPWGAQRLLFLHSCVAHLAAELEAQGITVHRMNADTVADGVRAHMAATGSAVTCTRPSSFALERALTQAGVSFDDDTGFLTSRTEFAQWVGSQRSLRMESFYRWQRTRLDVLMDGDQPVGGTWNLDAENRLPPPRGAYDWPEPLRHERDAIDDAVAADRKSTRL
;
A
#
# COMPACT_ATOMS: atom_id res chain seq x y z
N MET A 1 -3.67 -25.78 13.91
CA MET A 1 -4.70 -24.79 13.58
C MET A 1 -4.59 -24.47 12.09
N PRO A 2 -5.69 -24.24 11.37
CA PRO A 2 -5.58 -23.78 9.99
C PRO A 2 -4.81 -22.46 9.95
N ARG A 3 -3.92 -22.32 8.98
CA ARG A 3 -3.13 -21.09 8.77
C ARG A 3 -4.03 -20.03 8.12
N THR A 4 -3.79 -18.77 8.44
CA THR A 4 -4.41 -17.66 7.75
C THR A 4 -3.49 -17.17 6.64
N THR A 5 -4.02 -16.88 5.48
CA THR A 5 -3.22 -16.34 4.38
C THR A 5 -3.41 -14.81 4.30
N VAL A 6 -2.31 -14.09 4.28
CA VAL A 6 -2.30 -12.63 4.05
C VAL A 6 -2.11 -12.36 2.57
N LEU A 7 -3.13 -11.83 1.91
CA LEU A 7 -3.02 -11.34 0.53
C LEU A 7 -2.26 -10.01 0.53
N VAL A 8 -1.28 -9.89 -0.35
CA VAL A 8 -0.48 -8.68 -0.52
C VAL A 8 -0.73 -8.07 -1.90
N PRO A 9 -1.56 -7.03 -2.00
CA PRO A 9 -1.67 -6.23 -3.23
C PRO A 9 -0.37 -5.47 -3.52
N TYR A 10 -0.10 -5.20 -4.79
CA TYR A 10 1.13 -4.53 -5.25
C TYR A 10 1.31 -3.10 -4.73
N ASP A 11 0.26 -2.49 -4.19
CA ASP A 11 0.31 -1.18 -3.53
C ASP A 11 0.37 -1.24 -1.99
N ARG A 12 0.57 -2.45 -1.42
CA ARG A 12 0.56 -2.72 0.03
C ARG A 12 1.77 -3.54 0.48
N LEU A 13 2.97 -3.12 0.08
CA LEU A 13 4.21 -3.87 0.33
C LEU A 13 4.91 -3.51 1.65
N SER A 14 4.38 -2.54 2.41
CA SER A 14 5.03 -2.10 3.66
C SER A 14 4.86 -3.12 4.79
N ARG A 15 5.98 -3.55 5.37
CA ARG A 15 6.04 -4.40 6.56
C ARG A 15 5.66 -3.68 7.86
N ARG A 16 5.52 -2.35 7.82
CA ARG A 16 5.25 -1.52 9.00
C ARG A 16 3.77 -1.26 9.23
N HIS A 17 2.91 -1.61 8.28
CA HIS A 17 1.49 -1.23 8.27
C HIS A 17 0.59 -2.39 7.87
N GLY A 18 -0.63 -2.37 8.42
CA GLY A 18 -1.70 -3.31 8.07
C GLY A 18 -1.34 -4.76 8.34
N ALA A 19 -1.90 -5.68 7.56
CA ALA A 19 -1.77 -7.12 7.75
C ALA A 19 -0.31 -7.62 7.76
N LEU A 20 0.56 -7.03 6.95
CA LEU A 20 1.98 -7.42 6.91
C LEU A 20 2.74 -7.12 8.21
N SER A 21 2.30 -6.15 9.02
CA SER A 21 2.93 -5.85 10.30
C SER A 21 2.62 -6.86 11.40
N GLN A 22 1.63 -7.72 11.17
CA GLN A 22 1.14 -8.73 12.13
C GLN A 22 1.54 -10.16 11.75
N LEU A 23 2.42 -10.34 10.76
CA LEU A 23 2.82 -11.68 10.29
C LEU A 23 3.56 -12.48 11.38
N ASP A 24 3.15 -13.72 11.55
CA ASP A 24 3.83 -14.75 12.34
C ASP A 24 4.02 -15.99 11.46
N ALA A 25 5.26 -16.41 11.23
CA ALA A 25 5.60 -17.56 10.39
C ALA A 25 4.95 -18.88 10.82
N ARG A 26 4.50 -18.98 12.07
CA ARG A 26 3.84 -20.18 12.61
C ARG A 26 2.36 -20.26 12.22
N THR A 27 1.71 -19.13 11.98
CA THR A 27 0.25 -19.03 11.82
C THR A 27 -0.19 -18.40 10.50
N HIS A 28 0.73 -17.73 9.78
CA HIS A 28 0.41 -17.04 8.55
C HIS A 28 1.23 -17.56 7.37
N ASP A 29 0.57 -17.60 6.21
CA ASP A 29 1.19 -17.66 4.90
C ASP A 29 0.92 -16.33 4.17
N VAL A 30 1.65 -16.07 3.10
CA VAL A 30 1.46 -14.89 2.26
C VAL A 30 1.04 -15.33 0.86
N LEU A 31 0.07 -14.63 0.28
CA LEU A 31 -0.37 -14.80 -1.10
C LEU A 31 -0.06 -13.53 -1.90
N ILE A 32 0.63 -13.70 -3.02
CA ILE A 32 0.85 -12.66 -4.02
C ILE A 32 0.23 -13.14 -5.33
N VAL A 33 -0.69 -12.35 -5.89
CA VAL A 33 -1.35 -12.66 -7.16
C VAL A 33 -0.89 -11.67 -8.22
N ASP A 34 -0.25 -12.19 -9.26
CA ASP A 34 0.05 -11.45 -10.48
C ASP A 34 -1.18 -11.49 -11.40
N SER A 35 -1.76 -10.30 -11.66
CA SER A 35 -3.03 -10.18 -12.35
C SER A 35 -2.84 -9.77 -13.81
N ALA A 36 -3.20 -10.63 -14.75
CA ALA A 36 -3.16 -10.31 -16.19
C ALA A 36 -4.01 -9.07 -16.51
N ARG A 37 -5.18 -8.91 -15.87
CA ARG A 37 -6.04 -7.74 -16.05
C ARG A 37 -5.40 -6.46 -15.56
N MET A 38 -4.63 -6.50 -14.46
CA MET A 38 -3.90 -5.33 -13.98
C MET A 38 -2.91 -4.87 -15.05
N HIS A 39 -2.16 -5.78 -15.63
CA HIS A 39 -1.19 -5.46 -16.68
C HIS A 39 -1.84 -4.93 -17.96
N ALA A 40 -3.01 -5.46 -18.33
CA ALA A 40 -3.75 -5.06 -19.52
C ALA A 40 -4.61 -3.78 -19.29
N SER A 41 -4.74 -3.28 -18.05
CA SER A 41 -5.67 -2.20 -17.71
C SER A 41 -5.30 -0.85 -18.34
N GLN A 42 -4.02 -0.64 -18.63
CA GLN A 42 -3.48 0.58 -19.25
C GLN A 42 -2.07 0.31 -19.80
N PRO A 43 -1.56 1.14 -20.70
CA PRO A 43 -0.18 1.05 -21.17
C PRO A 43 0.80 1.45 -20.06
N TRP A 44 1.24 0.50 -19.28
CA TRP A 44 2.20 0.72 -18.22
C TRP A 44 3.60 1.02 -18.78
N GLY A 45 4.28 2.02 -18.24
CA GLY A 45 5.69 2.26 -18.55
C GLY A 45 6.57 1.10 -18.05
N ALA A 46 7.50 0.65 -18.89
CA ALA A 46 8.37 -0.51 -18.59
C ALA A 46 9.16 -0.34 -17.26
N GLN A 47 9.66 0.87 -16.98
CA GLN A 47 10.37 1.17 -15.73
C GLN A 47 9.47 0.99 -14.50
N ARG A 48 8.21 1.46 -14.59
CA ARG A 48 7.26 1.33 -13.48
C ARG A 48 6.92 -0.13 -13.19
N LEU A 49 6.72 -0.92 -14.24
CA LEU A 49 6.46 -2.34 -14.06
C LEU A 49 7.68 -3.07 -13.50
N LEU A 50 8.89 -2.77 -14.00
CA LEU A 50 10.13 -3.32 -13.44
C LEU A 50 10.21 -3.01 -11.94
N PHE A 51 10.01 -1.76 -11.56
CA PHE A 51 10.04 -1.34 -10.15
C PHE A 51 9.02 -2.10 -9.30
N LEU A 52 7.76 -2.17 -9.74
CA LEU A 52 6.70 -2.86 -8.98
C LEU A 52 7.01 -4.35 -8.79
N HIS A 53 7.44 -5.04 -9.85
CA HIS A 53 7.76 -6.47 -9.78
C HIS A 53 9.04 -6.72 -8.96
N SER A 54 10.05 -5.86 -9.05
CA SER A 54 11.23 -5.92 -8.18
C SER A 54 10.85 -5.76 -6.71
N CYS A 55 10.04 -4.76 -6.37
CA CYS A 55 9.59 -4.58 -4.98
C CYS A 55 8.85 -5.80 -4.43
N VAL A 56 7.98 -6.41 -5.26
CA VAL A 56 7.26 -7.64 -4.88
C VAL A 56 8.21 -8.82 -4.72
N ALA A 57 9.20 -8.97 -5.61
CA ALA A 57 10.17 -10.05 -5.55
C ALA A 57 11.08 -9.94 -4.33
N HIS A 58 11.55 -8.75 -4.01
CA HIS A 58 12.32 -8.47 -2.80
C HIS A 58 11.52 -8.76 -1.53
N LEU A 59 10.28 -8.28 -1.45
CA LEU A 59 9.41 -8.59 -0.31
C LEU A 59 9.22 -10.09 -0.14
N ALA A 60 8.96 -10.82 -1.22
CA ALA A 60 8.78 -12.27 -1.15
C ALA A 60 10.07 -12.97 -0.65
N ALA A 61 11.23 -12.63 -1.19
CA ALA A 61 12.51 -13.17 -0.74
C ALA A 61 12.79 -12.85 0.74
N GLU A 62 12.50 -11.63 1.18
CA GLU A 62 12.61 -11.24 2.60
C GLU A 62 11.71 -12.09 3.50
N LEU A 63 10.45 -12.31 3.11
CA LEU A 63 9.49 -13.11 3.88
C LEU A 63 9.91 -14.59 3.94
N GLU A 64 10.34 -15.16 2.81
CA GLU A 64 10.83 -16.52 2.73
C GLU A 64 12.08 -16.73 3.59
N ALA A 65 13.01 -15.78 3.60
CA ALA A 65 14.18 -15.81 4.48
C ALA A 65 13.83 -15.77 5.98
N GLN A 66 12.64 -15.25 6.34
CA GLN A 66 12.10 -15.26 7.70
C GLN A 66 11.25 -16.51 8.01
N GLY A 67 11.22 -17.49 7.09
CA GLY A 67 10.46 -18.73 7.26
C GLY A 67 8.96 -18.61 7.00
N ILE A 68 8.52 -17.53 6.35
CA ILE A 68 7.11 -17.35 5.94
C ILE A 68 6.92 -18.02 4.57
N THR A 69 5.90 -18.85 4.44
CA THR A 69 5.53 -19.45 3.15
C THR A 69 4.88 -18.40 2.26
N VAL A 70 5.46 -18.17 1.07
CA VAL A 70 4.93 -17.22 0.08
C VAL A 70 4.38 -17.98 -1.12
N HIS A 71 3.07 -17.90 -1.33
CA HIS A 71 2.38 -18.43 -2.50
C HIS A 71 2.35 -17.34 -3.59
N ARG A 72 2.91 -17.65 -4.75
CA ARG A 72 2.87 -16.78 -5.93
C ARG A 72 1.96 -17.41 -6.98
N MET A 73 0.99 -16.65 -7.48
CA MET A 73 0.00 -17.13 -8.44
C MET A 73 -0.20 -16.14 -9.58
N ASN A 74 -0.34 -16.65 -10.79
CA ASN A 74 -0.81 -15.89 -11.94
C ASN A 74 -2.31 -16.14 -12.12
N ALA A 75 -3.10 -15.09 -12.30
CA ALA A 75 -4.53 -15.21 -12.51
C ALA A 75 -5.05 -14.05 -13.39
N ASP A 76 -6.26 -14.18 -13.95
CA ASP A 76 -6.87 -13.08 -14.71
C ASP A 76 -7.09 -11.86 -13.79
N THR A 77 -7.67 -12.09 -12.60
CA THR A 77 -7.84 -11.04 -11.58
C THR A 77 -7.26 -11.49 -10.26
N VAL A 78 -6.97 -10.52 -9.38
CA VAL A 78 -6.55 -10.80 -7.99
C VAL A 78 -7.59 -11.64 -7.26
N ALA A 79 -8.88 -11.35 -7.47
CA ALA A 79 -9.97 -12.09 -6.83
C ALA A 79 -10.06 -13.56 -7.33
N ASP A 80 -9.71 -13.83 -8.60
CA ASP A 80 -9.65 -15.20 -9.13
C ASP A 80 -8.51 -15.99 -8.48
N GLY A 81 -7.33 -15.38 -8.34
CA GLY A 81 -6.22 -16.00 -7.65
C GLY A 81 -6.54 -16.31 -6.19
N VAL A 82 -7.20 -15.38 -5.50
CA VAL A 82 -7.67 -15.59 -4.10
C VAL A 82 -8.62 -16.77 -4.02
N ARG A 83 -9.65 -16.83 -4.89
CA ARG A 83 -10.61 -17.95 -4.91
C ARG A 83 -9.92 -19.30 -5.17
N ALA A 84 -9.00 -19.33 -6.13
CA ALA A 84 -8.23 -20.54 -6.43
C ALA A 84 -7.38 -20.98 -5.24
N HIS A 85 -6.71 -20.03 -4.57
CA HIS A 85 -5.92 -20.32 -3.38
C HIS A 85 -6.78 -20.86 -2.23
N MET A 86 -7.90 -20.21 -1.93
CA MET A 86 -8.83 -20.66 -0.88
C MET A 86 -9.38 -22.06 -1.17
N ALA A 87 -9.71 -22.35 -2.43
CA ALA A 87 -10.18 -23.67 -2.83
C ALA A 87 -9.11 -24.76 -2.68
N ALA A 88 -7.83 -24.42 -2.95
CA ALA A 88 -6.73 -25.37 -2.86
C ALA A 88 -6.27 -25.63 -1.42
N THR A 89 -6.32 -24.63 -0.53
CA THR A 89 -5.73 -24.69 0.80
C THR A 89 -6.76 -24.78 1.93
N GLY A 90 -7.99 -24.35 1.69
CA GLY A 90 -9.01 -24.18 2.74
C GLY A 90 -8.70 -23.01 3.72
N SER A 91 -7.66 -22.22 3.46
CA SER A 91 -7.24 -21.14 4.35
C SER A 91 -8.17 -19.92 4.22
N ALA A 92 -8.46 -19.28 5.36
CA ALA A 92 -9.05 -17.95 5.35
C ALA A 92 -8.02 -16.93 4.79
N VAL A 93 -8.50 -15.94 4.05
CA VAL A 93 -7.65 -14.89 3.49
C VAL A 93 -8.01 -13.54 4.10
N THR A 94 -6.99 -12.84 4.62
CA THR A 94 -7.08 -11.45 5.05
C THR A 94 -6.20 -10.55 4.20
N CYS A 95 -6.47 -9.26 4.20
CA CYS A 95 -5.73 -8.28 3.42
C CYS A 95 -5.78 -6.92 4.11
N THR A 96 -4.71 -6.14 4.05
CA THR A 96 -4.82 -4.70 4.35
C THR A 96 -5.81 -4.08 3.37
N ARG A 97 -6.79 -3.34 3.89
CA ARG A 97 -7.84 -2.74 3.06
C ARG A 97 -7.25 -1.96 1.88
N PRO A 98 -7.58 -2.33 0.63
CA PRO A 98 -7.00 -1.67 -0.54
C PRO A 98 -7.54 -0.24 -0.70
N SER A 99 -6.75 0.62 -1.36
CA SER A 99 -7.18 1.99 -1.71
C SER A 99 -8.22 2.02 -2.82
N SER A 100 -8.24 0.99 -3.67
CA SER A 100 -9.17 0.88 -4.79
C SER A 100 -10.51 0.29 -4.34
N PHE A 101 -11.59 1.06 -4.46
CA PHE A 101 -12.95 0.55 -4.21
C PHE A 101 -13.34 -0.63 -5.11
N ALA A 102 -12.85 -0.66 -6.35
CA ALA A 102 -13.13 -1.77 -7.26
C ALA A 102 -12.46 -3.06 -6.78
N LEU A 103 -11.19 -2.98 -6.35
CA LEU A 103 -10.47 -4.12 -5.79
C LEU A 103 -11.10 -4.56 -4.46
N GLU A 104 -11.42 -3.64 -3.55
CA GLU A 104 -12.08 -3.95 -2.29
C GLU A 104 -13.38 -4.70 -2.51
N ARG A 105 -14.24 -4.24 -3.43
CA ARG A 105 -15.49 -4.91 -3.77
C ARG A 105 -15.26 -6.33 -4.31
N ALA A 106 -14.31 -6.50 -5.22
CA ALA A 106 -14.00 -7.80 -5.80
C ALA A 106 -13.47 -8.79 -4.75
N LEU A 107 -12.61 -8.32 -3.84
CA LEU A 107 -12.07 -9.13 -2.74
C LEU A 107 -13.15 -9.46 -1.69
N THR A 108 -14.03 -8.52 -1.37
CA THR A 108 -15.20 -8.79 -0.51
C THR A 108 -16.06 -9.92 -1.09
N GLN A 109 -16.34 -9.88 -2.40
CA GLN A 109 -17.09 -10.92 -3.09
C GLN A 109 -16.35 -12.27 -3.15
N ALA A 110 -15.02 -12.25 -3.04
CA ALA A 110 -14.19 -13.44 -2.94
C ALA A 110 -14.08 -13.99 -1.51
N GLY A 111 -14.67 -13.33 -0.50
CA GLY A 111 -14.66 -13.78 0.90
C GLY A 111 -13.44 -13.34 1.69
N VAL A 112 -12.69 -12.32 1.22
CA VAL A 112 -11.53 -11.76 1.94
C VAL A 112 -11.99 -10.87 3.07
N SER A 113 -11.39 -11.01 4.25
CA SER A 113 -11.52 -10.07 5.37
C SER A 113 -10.45 -8.97 5.26
N PHE A 114 -10.72 -7.82 5.91
CA PHE A 114 -9.82 -6.68 5.81
C PHE A 114 -9.38 -6.18 7.17
N ASP A 115 -8.07 -5.95 7.28
CA ASP A 115 -7.47 -5.15 8.34
C ASP A 115 -7.41 -3.69 7.91
N ASP A 116 -7.54 -2.76 8.86
CA ASP A 116 -7.41 -1.34 8.57
C ASP A 116 -5.98 -1.00 8.12
N ASP A 117 -5.90 -0.04 7.20
CA ASP A 117 -4.60 0.49 6.75
C ASP A 117 -4.03 1.46 7.78
N THR A 118 -3.19 0.94 8.66
CA THR A 118 -2.51 1.71 9.71
C THR A 118 -1.44 2.66 9.17
N GLY A 119 -1.20 2.70 7.86
CA GLY A 119 -0.39 3.71 7.19
C GLY A 119 -1.06 5.09 7.12
N PHE A 120 -2.37 5.17 7.41
CA PHE A 120 -3.11 6.42 7.50
C PHE A 120 -3.41 6.77 8.95
N LEU A 121 -3.19 8.05 9.31
CA LEU A 121 -3.47 8.57 10.65
C LEU A 121 -4.97 8.62 10.98
N THR A 122 -5.82 8.46 9.99
CA THR A 122 -7.28 8.47 10.13
C THR A 122 -7.85 7.29 9.37
N SER A 123 -8.57 6.43 10.07
CA SER A 123 -9.33 5.35 9.45
C SER A 123 -10.52 5.91 8.66
N ARG A 124 -11.04 5.12 7.71
CA ARG A 124 -12.28 5.48 6.99
C ARG A 124 -13.47 5.67 7.93
N THR A 125 -13.54 4.90 9.01
CA THR A 125 -14.59 5.01 10.03
C THR A 125 -14.50 6.33 10.78
N GLU A 126 -13.31 6.71 11.26
CA GLU A 126 -13.10 7.99 11.93
C GLU A 126 -13.40 9.17 10.99
N PHE A 127 -12.95 9.08 9.72
CA PHE A 127 -13.27 10.10 8.73
C PHE A 127 -14.78 10.21 8.48
N ALA A 128 -15.50 9.10 8.36
CA ALA A 128 -16.95 9.10 8.18
C ALA A 128 -17.68 9.71 9.39
N GLN A 129 -17.23 9.43 10.61
CA GLN A 129 -17.77 10.04 11.84
C GLN A 129 -17.53 11.54 11.84
N TRP A 130 -16.33 11.99 11.49
CA TRP A 130 -16.03 13.41 11.39
C TRP A 130 -16.90 14.09 10.32
N VAL A 131 -17.03 13.51 9.13
CA VAL A 131 -17.89 14.00 8.05
C VAL A 131 -19.34 14.19 8.51
N GLY A 132 -19.88 13.21 9.24
CA GLY A 132 -21.26 13.26 9.76
C GLY A 132 -21.54 14.42 10.70
N SER A 133 -20.50 14.99 11.31
CA SER A 133 -20.60 16.17 12.20
C SER A 133 -20.42 17.51 11.47
N GLN A 134 -20.09 17.50 10.15
CA GLN A 134 -19.76 18.72 9.42
C GLN A 134 -20.93 19.20 8.55
N ARG A 135 -21.15 20.51 8.54
CA ARG A 135 -22.11 21.16 7.61
C ARG A 135 -21.54 21.29 6.19
N SER A 136 -20.23 21.43 6.08
CA SER A 136 -19.51 21.47 4.79
C SER A 136 -18.12 20.85 4.96
N LEU A 137 -17.68 20.15 3.91
CA LEU A 137 -16.36 19.53 3.90
C LEU A 137 -15.32 20.54 3.42
N ARG A 138 -14.42 20.90 4.31
CA ARG A 138 -13.26 21.77 4.01
C ARG A 138 -11.99 21.10 4.52
N MET A 139 -10.97 21.08 3.69
CA MET A 139 -9.66 20.51 4.04
C MET A 139 -9.07 21.18 5.29
N GLU A 140 -9.20 22.49 5.40
CA GLU A 140 -8.73 23.25 6.56
C GLU A 140 -9.41 22.80 7.87
N SER A 141 -10.72 22.53 7.84
CA SER A 141 -11.44 22.05 9.02
C SER A 141 -10.99 20.65 9.42
N PHE A 142 -10.75 19.77 8.42
CA PHE A 142 -10.21 18.44 8.66
C PHE A 142 -8.79 18.50 9.21
N TYR A 143 -7.94 19.34 8.64
CA TYR A 143 -6.55 19.53 9.09
C TYR A 143 -6.48 19.99 10.56
N ARG A 144 -7.29 20.98 10.95
CA ARG A 144 -7.37 21.46 12.34
C ARG A 144 -7.85 20.37 13.27
N TRP A 145 -8.92 19.67 12.91
CA TRP A 145 -9.44 18.54 13.68
C TRP A 145 -8.37 17.44 13.87
N GLN A 146 -7.63 17.10 12.82
CA GLN A 146 -6.56 16.11 12.90
C GLN A 146 -5.43 16.54 13.82
N ARG A 147 -4.96 17.79 13.73
CA ARG A 147 -3.91 18.30 14.60
C ARG A 147 -4.33 18.27 16.06
N THR A 148 -5.54 18.74 16.36
CA THR A 148 -6.08 18.74 17.73
C THR A 148 -6.23 17.31 18.25
N ARG A 149 -6.80 16.38 17.44
CA ARG A 149 -7.02 15.00 17.84
C ARG A 149 -5.73 14.24 18.12
N LEU A 150 -4.69 14.50 17.34
CA LEU A 150 -3.40 13.79 17.41
C LEU A 150 -2.36 14.52 18.25
N ASP A 151 -2.71 15.70 18.77
CA ASP A 151 -1.81 16.57 19.53
C ASP A 151 -0.50 16.90 18.77
N VAL A 152 -0.62 17.11 17.43
CA VAL A 152 0.53 17.37 16.57
C VAL A 152 0.71 18.87 16.37
N LEU A 153 1.87 19.39 16.78
CA LEU A 153 2.19 20.84 16.74
C LEU A 153 1.13 21.68 17.45
N MET A 154 0.63 21.20 18.58
CA MET A 154 -0.30 21.90 19.45
C MET A 154 0.40 22.38 20.72
N ASP A 155 -0.08 23.50 21.27
CA ASP A 155 0.24 24.02 22.60
C ASP A 155 -1.10 24.27 23.30
N GLY A 156 -1.57 23.28 24.06
CA GLY A 156 -2.94 23.20 24.52
C GLY A 156 -3.92 23.21 23.34
N ASP A 157 -4.87 24.15 23.34
CA ASP A 157 -5.88 24.28 22.29
C ASP A 157 -5.43 25.15 21.09
N GLN A 158 -4.20 25.65 21.12
CA GLN A 158 -3.67 26.53 20.08
C GLN A 158 -2.59 25.85 19.25
N PRO A 159 -2.46 26.19 17.96
CA PRO A 159 -1.35 25.71 17.17
C PRO A 159 -0.03 26.35 17.64
N VAL A 160 1.04 25.57 17.66
CA VAL A 160 2.39 26.09 17.93
C VAL A 160 2.68 27.23 16.95
N GLY A 161 3.17 28.38 17.50
CA GLY A 161 3.41 29.60 16.72
C GLY A 161 2.14 30.41 16.41
N GLY A 162 0.98 30.07 16.98
CA GLY A 162 -0.27 30.83 16.87
C GLY A 162 -0.95 30.79 15.49
N THR A 163 -0.38 30.10 14.50
CA THR A 163 -0.88 30.05 13.11
C THR A 163 -1.16 28.63 12.68
N TRP A 164 -2.36 28.37 12.14
CA TRP A 164 -2.77 27.02 11.72
C TRP A 164 -2.08 26.53 10.46
N ASN A 165 -1.80 27.40 9.52
CA ASN A 165 -1.06 27.05 8.31
C ASN A 165 -0.15 28.19 7.86
N LEU A 166 0.86 27.86 7.07
CA LEU A 166 1.85 28.78 6.51
C LEU A 166 1.80 28.79 4.98
N ASP A 167 0.67 28.42 4.38
CA ASP A 167 0.50 28.28 2.93
C ASP A 167 0.84 29.54 2.15
N ALA A 168 0.56 30.72 2.70
CA ALA A 168 0.89 31.98 2.04
C ALA A 168 2.40 32.17 1.88
N GLU A 169 3.18 31.70 2.84
CA GLU A 169 4.65 31.79 2.80
C GLU A 169 5.28 30.71 1.92
N ASN A 170 4.59 29.57 1.73
CA ASN A 170 5.07 28.45 0.92
C ASN A 170 4.82 28.61 -0.60
N ARG A 171 4.17 29.70 -1.02
CA ARG A 171 3.84 29.98 -2.44
C ARG A 171 4.83 30.88 -3.13
N LEU A 172 6.03 30.98 -2.62
CA LEU A 172 7.09 31.74 -3.27
C LEU A 172 7.53 31.02 -4.56
N PRO A 173 7.80 31.76 -5.64
CA PRO A 173 8.39 31.17 -6.82
C PRO A 173 9.79 30.64 -6.49
N PRO A 174 10.26 29.60 -7.23
CA PRO A 174 11.62 29.11 -7.02
C PRO A 174 12.63 30.26 -7.21
N PRO A 175 13.76 30.25 -6.51
CA PRO A 175 14.79 31.25 -6.64
C PRO A 175 15.28 31.33 -8.10
N ARG A 176 15.53 32.56 -8.58
CA ARG A 176 16.10 32.76 -9.90
C ARG A 176 17.59 32.41 -9.88
N GLY A 177 18.03 31.61 -10.86
CA GLY A 177 19.43 31.22 -11.03
C GLY A 177 19.65 29.71 -10.90
N ALA A 178 20.92 29.31 -10.81
CA ALA A 178 21.26 27.93 -10.59
C ALA A 178 20.79 27.49 -9.16
N TYR A 179 20.11 26.37 -9.12
CA TYR A 179 19.70 25.73 -7.86
C TYR A 179 20.50 24.45 -7.69
N ASP A 180 21.10 24.31 -6.52
CA ASP A 180 21.81 23.07 -6.17
C ASP A 180 20.78 22.00 -5.78
N TRP A 181 20.38 21.20 -6.77
CA TRP A 181 19.46 20.10 -6.56
C TRP A 181 20.15 18.98 -5.80
N PRO A 182 19.52 18.41 -4.78
CA PRO A 182 20.08 17.25 -4.10
C PRO A 182 20.27 16.11 -5.11
N GLU A 183 21.37 15.37 -4.97
CA GLU A 183 21.62 14.19 -5.79
C GLU A 183 20.45 13.20 -5.65
N PRO A 184 19.94 12.66 -6.78
CA PRO A 184 18.86 11.68 -6.72
C PRO A 184 19.35 10.42 -5.97
N LEU A 185 18.50 9.93 -5.06
CA LEU A 185 18.75 8.65 -4.42
C LEU A 185 18.81 7.55 -5.49
N ARG A 186 19.94 6.85 -5.56
CA ARG A 186 20.15 5.74 -6.48
C ARG A 186 20.36 4.47 -5.69
N HIS A 187 19.73 3.40 -6.12
CA HIS A 187 19.96 2.06 -5.62
C HIS A 187 20.64 1.23 -6.71
N GLU A 188 21.65 0.49 -6.33
CA GLU A 188 22.26 -0.49 -7.23
C GLU A 188 21.27 -1.64 -7.45
N ARG A 189 21.32 -2.18 -8.67
CA ARG A 189 20.53 -3.37 -9.00
C ARG A 189 21.23 -4.61 -8.46
N ASP A 190 20.43 -5.56 -8.01
CA ASP A 190 20.91 -6.86 -7.55
C ASP A 190 20.41 -8.02 -8.43
N ALA A 191 20.69 -9.25 -8.01
CA ALA A 191 20.32 -10.46 -8.73
C ALA A 191 18.78 -10.63 -8.87
N ILE A 192 18.01 -10.14 -7.91
CA ILE A 192 16.52 -10.18 -7.96
C ILE A 192 16.02 -9.25 -9.05
N ASP A 193 16.55 -8.03 -9.11
CA ASP A 193 16.20 -7.04 -10.15
C ASP A 193 16.55 -7.55 -11.54
N ASP A 194 17.70 -8.21 -11.68
CA ASP A 194 18.15 -8.78 -12.96
C ASP A 194 17.28 -9.95 -13.39
N ALA A 195 16.86 -10.81 -12.47
CA ALA A 195 15.91 -11.89 -12.74
C ALA A 195 14.55 -11.36 -13.19
N VAL A 196 14.01 -10.35 -12.50
CA VAL A 196 12.75 -9.69 -12.89
C VAL A 196 12.86 -9.04 -14.27
N ALA A 197 13.99 -8.38 -14.57
CA ALA A 197 14.21 -7.76 -15.87
C ALA A 197 14.31 -8.80 -17.01
N ALA A 198 14.91 -9.97 -16.75
CA ALA A 198 15.02 -11.05 -17.72
C ALA A 198 13.67 -11.72 -18.01
N ASP A 199 12.88 -12.00 -16.96
CA ASP A 199 11.54 -12.59 -17.09
C ASP A 199 10.62 -11.70 -17.94
N ARG A 200 10.65 -10.41 -17.76
CA ARG A 200 9.87 -9.44 -18.52
C ARG A 200 10.27 -9.28 -19.98
N LYS A 201 11.54 -9.54 -20.32
CA LYS A 201 11.98 -9.57 -21.72
C LYS A 201 11.46 -10.81 -22.44
N SER A 202 11.26 -11.92 -21.73
CA SER A 202 10.74 -13.18 -22.29
C SER A 202 9.21 -13.16 -22.40
N THR A 203 8.54 -12.50 -21.46
CA THR A 203 7.08 -12.30 -21.46
C THR A 203 6.78 -10.97 -22.14
N ARG A 204 6.60 -10.94 -23.46
CA ARG A 204 6.23 -9.72 -24.20
C ARG A 204 4.94 -9.12 -23.61
N LEU A 205 5.11 -8.22 -22.67
CA LEU A 205 4.07 -7.32 -22.16
C LEU A 205 4.16 -5.97 -22.86
#